data_0ddb1e27ccff96f2612812a1527320ec
#
_entry.id   0ddb1e27ccff96f2612812a1527320ec
#
_cell.length_a   1.000
_cell.length_b   1.000
_cell.length_c   1.000
_cell.angle_alpha   90.00
_cell.angle_beta   90.00
_cell.angle_gamma   90.00
#
_symmetry.space_group_name_H-M   'P 1'
#
loop_
_entity.id
_entity.type
_entity.pdbx_description
1 polymer ?
#
loop_
_entity_poly.entity_id
_entity_poly.type
_entity_poly.pdbx_seq_one_letter_code
_entity_poly.pdbx_strand_id
1 'polypeptide(L)'
;MALRIGTGIGSDTNAYFAGKNAAVKALSSLGVDVPELGIAFSHYEYPILQINDGIKATLGEKNLVIINSQGNIISNTFKKRSVVLSLLSGHSYYHAVSLVKNLSENPYVAGHHLAWGLLDSLEAKTEKKEIQKKLVLVFGSDSFIQKTELLRGLQEVLGVRFPIAGGIVSSDSSLNPAELSFNRQSSKDGAVGILFAGDNLVIGIGSGHGWIPLGLPKKIKKAERNRIQDLDDMSPLKYYMQYLGKHIDLRNEDITSIATIYPLGLEVEKDSYIVRFPKFFEPGGSIIVDSQVVENQHARLMMGTRKALLEASEKTISKALEPLQKENITPKFVILIAGIERKEILGIDINTEINIIKRKVPETTKVIGIYTRGQFAPLEGHSQLTSPSYYQNGAIFIAAVGIKNA
;
A
#
# COMPACT_ATOMS: atom_id res chain seq x y z
N MET A 1 29.16 0.44 -6.27
CA MET A 1 28.39 1.59 -6.82
C MET A 1 27.24 1.94 -5.86
N ALA A 2 27.00 3.23 -5.65
CA ALA A 2 25.87 3.69 -4.82
C ALA A 2 24.53 3.37 -5.47
N LEU A 3 23.46 3.24 -4.67
CA LEU A 3 22.08 3.08 -5.18
C LEU A 3 21.71 4.24 -6.10
N ARG A 4 21.29 3.92 -7.32
CA ARG A 4 20.73 4.84 -8.30
C ARG A 4 19.31 4.45 -8.65
N ILE A 5 18.48 5.46 -8.89
CA ILE A 5 17.06 5.28 -9.20
C ILE A 5 16.74 6.09 -10.46
N GLY A 6 16.21 5.40 -11.46
CA GLY A 6 15.62 6.03 -12.63
C GLY A 6 14.11 5.88 -12.61
N THR A 7 13.37 6.93 -12.95
CA THR A 7 11.90 6.87 -13.02
C THR A 7 11.41 7.37 -14.36
N GLY A 8 10.37 6.73 -14.87
CA GLY A 8 9.75 7.11 -16.14
C GLY A 8 8.25 6.86 -16.15
N ILE A 9 7.54 7.60 -16.97
CA ILE A 9 6.11 7.44 -17.20
C ILE A 9 5.81 7.30 -18.68
N GLY A 10 4.96 6.33 -19.01
CA GLY A 10 4.33 6.17 -20.30
C GLY A 10 2.81 6.27 -20.20
N SER A 11 2.22 7.04 -21.12
CA SER A 11 0.77 7.21 -21.23
C SER A 11 0.43 7.10 -22.71
N ASP A 12 -0.01 5.92 -23.11
CA ASP A 12 -0.41 5.60 -24.47
C ASP A 12 -1.73 4.80 -24.41
N THR A 13 -2.51 4.80 -25.47
CA THR A 13 -3.70 3.94 -25.56
C THR A 13 -3.34 2.47 -25.65
N ASN A 14 -2.20 2.17 -26.25
CA ASN A 14 -1.63 0.83 -26.36
C ASN A 14 -0.71 0.52 -25.18
N ALA A 15 -0.96 -0.57 -24.46
CA ALA A 15 -0.22 -0.98 -23.28
C ALA A 15 1.27 -1.25 -23.54
N TYR A 16 1.60 -1.84 -24.71
CA TYR A 16 2.99 -2.08 -25.09
C TYR A 16 3.77 -0.77 -25.23
N PHE A 17 3.22 0.23 -25.93
CA PHE A 17 3.88 1.52 -26.07
C PHE A 17 3.90 2.31 -24.77
N ALA A 18 2.87 2.21 -23.93
CA ALA A 18 2.91 2.79 -22.58
C ALA A 18 4.07 2.22 -21.76
N GLY A 19 4.24 0.89 -21.76
CA GLY A 19 5.37 0.22 -21.10
C GLY A 19 6.73 0.62 -21.67
N LYS A 20 6.87 0.61 -23.00
CA LYS A 20 8.09 1.00 -23.72
C LYS A 20 8.49 2.44 -23.42
N ASN A 21 7.55 3.37 -23.48
CA ASN A 21 7.80 4.79 -23.21
C ASN A 21 8.20 5.04 -21.75
N ALA A 22 7.60 4.31 -20.80
CA ALA A 22 8.01 4.35 -19.40
C ALA A 22 9.45 3.85 -19.23
N ALA A 23 9.82 2.76 -19.91
CA ALA A 23 11.16 2.17 -19.83
C ALA A 23 12.23 3.09 -20.43
N VAL A 24 11.99 3.69 -21.59
CA VAL A 24 12.93 4.65 -22.21
C VAL A 24 13.21 5.82 -21.28
N LYS A 25 12.17 6.43 -20.70
CA LYS A 25 12.32 7.56 -19.78
C LYS A 25 13.00 7.16 -18.47
N ALA A 26 12.65 5.98 -17.91
CA ALA A 26 13.25 5.48 -16.70
C ALA A 26 14.75 5.20 -16.89
N LEU A 27 15.12 4.58 -18.01
CA LEU A 27 16.51 4.29 -18.35
C LEU A 27 17.32 5.59 -18.56
N SER A 28 16.78 6.55 -19.28
CA SER A 28 17.38 7.89 -19.43
C SER A 28 17.56 8.59 -18.09
N SER A 29 16.58 8.47 -17.17
CA SER A 29 16.66 9.03 -15.82
C SER A 29 17.65 8.30 -14.91
N LEU A 30 17.91 7.00 -15.14
CA LEU A 30 18.89 6.20 -14.40
C LEU A 30 20.33 6.56 -14.82
N GLY A 31 20.54 6.90 -16.09
CA GLY A 31 21.83 7.16 -16.69
C GLY A 31 22.41 5.91 -17.38
N VAL A 32 23.71 5.67 -17.17
CA VAL A 32 24.42 4.57 -17.87
C VAL A 32 24.42 3.23 -17.11
N ASP A 33 23.82 3.18 -15.94
CA ASP A 33 23.82 1.97 -15.12
C ASP A 33 22.85 0.91 -15.66
N VAL A 34 23.22 -0.35 -15.46
CA VAL A 34 22.37 -1.49 -15.80
C VAL A 34 21.36 -1.69 -14.65
N PRO A 35 20.06 -1.65 -14.90
CA PRO A 35 19.07 -1.87 -13.85
C PRO A 35 19.06 -3.32 -13.40
N GLU A 36 18.93 -3.54 -12.07
CA GLU A 36 18.85 -4.86 -11.45
C GLU A 36 17.39 -5.23 -11.13
N LEU A 37 16.57 -4.21 -10.80
CA LEU A 37 15.16 -4.37 -10.48
C LEU A 37 14.33 -3.27 -11.13
N GLY A 38 13.24 -3.66 -11.78
CA GLY A 38 12.18 -2.76 -12.23
C GLY A 38 10.92 -2.95 -11.37
N ILE A 39 10.35 -1.85 -10.89
CA ILE A 39 9.04 -1.83 -10.22
C ILE A 39 8.13 -0.91 -11.03
N ALA A 40 7.08 -1.49 -11.62
CA ALA A 40 6.11 -0.77 -12.43
C ALA A 40 4.74 -0.75 -11.75
N PHE A 41 4.15 0.43 -11.65
CA PHE A 41 2.73 0.61 -11.35
C PHE A 41 2.00 0.95 -12.64
N SER A 42 0.94 0.21 -12.95
CA SER A 42 0.19 0.39 -14.19
C SER A 42 -1.30 0.49 -13.95
N HIS A 43 -2.01 1.20 -14.80
CA HIS A 43 -3.47 1.21 -14.74
C HIS A 43 -4.03 -0.18 -15.06
N TYR A 44 -5.05 -0.62 -14.31
CA TYR A 44 -5.62 -1.98 -14.43
C TYR A 44 -6.24 -2.29 -15.80
N GLU A 45 -6.59 -1.29 -16.59
CA GLU A 45 -7.08 -1.48 -17.97
C GLU A 45 -5.99 -1.91 -18.96
N TYR A 46 -4.73 -1.77 -18.61
CA TYR A 46 -3.65 -2.24 -19.45
C TYR A 46 -3.36 -3.73 -19.22
N PRO A 47 -3.39 -4.57 -20.28
CA PRO A 47 -2.95 -5.95 -20.20
C PRO A 47 -1.49 -6.03 -19.73
N ILE A 48 -1.26 -6.69 -18.60
CA ILE A 48 0.04 -6.68 -17.91
C ILE A 48 1.17 -7.31 -18.74
N LEU A 49 0.85 -8.33 -19.56
CA LEU A 49 1.85 -8.97 -20.43
C LEU A 49 2.31 -8.04 -21.55
N GLN A 50 1.40 -7.22 -22.12
CA GLN A 50 1.80 -6.23 -23.12
C GLN A 50 2.70 -5.14 -22.55
N ILE A 51 2.44 -4.70 -21.30
CA ILE A 51 3.33 -3.77 -20.60
C ILE A 51 4.70 -4.41 -20.40
N ASN A 52 4.73 -5.66 -19.94
CA ASN A 52 5.97 -6.43 -19.74
C ASN A 52 6.78 -6.49 -21.04
N ASP A 53 6.16 -6.85 -22.16
CA ASP A 53 6.82 -6.93 -23.46
C ASP A 53 7.34 -5.54 -23.90
N GLY A 54 6.57 -4.48 -23.70
CA GLY A 54 7.00 -3.10 -23.99
C GLY A 54 8.22 -2.66 -23.17
N ILE A 55 8.24 -2.97 -21.87
CA ILE A 55 9.37 -2.66 -20.98
C ILE A 55 10.60 -3.49 -21.39
N LYS A 56 10.45 -4.79 -21.62
CA LYS A 56 11.52 -5.70 -22.02
C LYS A 56 12.12 -5.37 -23.37
N ALA A 57 11.36 -4.83 -24.32
CA ALA A 57 11.87 -4.35 -25.59
C ALA A 57 12.95 -3.28 -25.45
N THR A 58 12.97 -2.55 -24.31
CA THR A 58 13.97 -1.50 -24.02
C THR A 58 15.07 -2.00 -23.08
N LEU A 59 14.70 -2.81 -22.06
CA LEU A 59 15.62 -3.18 -20.97
C LEU A 59 16.25 -4.57 -21.13
N GLY A 60 15.76 -5.40 -22.06
CA GLY A 60 16.07 -6.82 -22.11
C GLY A 60 15.47 -7.58 -20.91
N GLU A 61 15.98 -8.78 -20.65
CA GLU A 61 15.52 -9.60 -19.52
C GLU A 61 16.09 -9.06 -18.20
N LYS A 62 15.20 -8.55 -17.36
CA LYS A 62 15.48 -8.00 -16.02
C LYS A 62 14.43 -8.47 -15.03
N ASN A 63 14.75 -8.43 -13.74
CA ASN A 63 13.76 -8.62 -12.69
C ASN A 63 12.76 -7.47 -12.76
N LEU A 64 11.52 -7.79 -13.10
CA LEU A 64 10.45 -6.82 -13.31
C LEU A 64 9.20 -7.24 -12.55
N VAL A 65 8.78 -6.37 -11.63
CA VAL A 65 7.50 -6.48 -10.94
C VAL A 65 6.54 -5.47 -11.54
N ILE A 66 5.35 -5.92 -11.95
CA ILE A 66 4.29 -5.02 -12.43
C ILE A 66 3.06 -5.20 -11.56
N ILE A 67 2.51 -4.09 -11.09
CA ILE A 67 1.40 -4.04 -10.16
C ILE A 67 0.32 -3.16 -10.77
N ASN A 68 -0.87 -3.72 -11.00
CA ASN A 68 -2.00 -2.96 -11.48
C ASN A 68 -2.57 -2.06 -10.39
N SER A 69 -3.13 -0.92 -10.77
CA SER A 69 -3.69 0.08 -9.87
C SER A 69 -4.84 0.86 -10.49
N GLN A 70 -5.53 1.63 -9.67
CA GLN A 70 -6.54 2.61 -10.10
C GLN A 70 -5.95 4.00 -10.38
N GLY A 71 -4.63 4.12 -10.33
CA GLY A 71 -3.91 5.34 -10.62
C GLY A 71 -2.55 5.40 -9.95
N ASN A 72 -1.62 6.04 -10.62
CA ASN A 72 -0.22 6.01 -10.32
C ASN A 72 0.31 7.41 -9.98
N ILE A 73 1.34 7.45 -9.15
CA ILE A 73 2.02 8.68 -8.73
C ILE A 73 3.43 8.66 -9.26
N ILE A 74 3.86 9.76 -9.86
CA ILE A 74 5.25 9.99 -10.22
C ILE A 74 5.61 11.45 -9.92
N SER A 75 6.75 11.65 -9.25
CA SER A 75 7.20 12.96 -8.83
C SER A 75 6.16 13.68 -7.96
N ASN A 76 5.47 14.68 -8.49
CA ASN A 76 4.45 15.46 -7.81
C ASN A 76 3.06 15.35 -8.44
N THR A 77 2.82 14.34 -9.28
CA THR A 77 1.61 14.26 -10.10
C THR A 77 0.94 12.89 -9.99
N PHE A 78 -0.38 12.90 -9.86
CA PHE A 78 -1.24 11.73 -10.05
C PHE A 78 -1.60 11.56 -11.54
N LYS A 79 -1.52 10.33 -12.04
CA LYS A 79 -1.90 9.96 -13.41
C LYS A 79 -2.78 8.72 -13.39
N LYS A 80 -3.99 8.82 -13.93
CA LYS A 80 -4.95 7.71 -13.95
C LYS A 80 -4.49 6.63 -14.94
N ARG A 81 -4.50 6.88 -16.23
CA ARG A 81 -4.18 5.90 -17.28
C ARG A 81 -2.71 6.03 -17.69
N SER A 82 -1.83 5.29 -17.01
CA SER A 82 -0.38 5.37 -17.22
C SER A 82 0.33 4.11 -16.74
N VAL A 83 1.59 3.96 -17.16
CA VAL A 83 2.59 3.06 -16.58
C VAL A 83 3.68 3.93 -15.97
N VAL A 84 3.92 3.78 -14.67
CA VAL A 84 5.03 4.42 -13.95
C VAL A 84 6.04 3.33 -13.61
N LEU A 85 7.27 3.50 -14.08
CA LEU A 85 8.36 2.55 -13.85
C LEU A 85 9.47 3.19 -13.05
N SER A 86 9.93 2.49 -12.02
CA SER A 86 11.20 2.74 -11.33
C SER A 86 12.19 1.65 -11.67
N LEU A 87 13.40 2.06 -12.01
CA LEU A 87 14.57 1.20 -12.20
C LEU A 87 15.55 1.44 -11.07
N LEU A 88 15.98 0.37 -10.42
CA LEU A 88 16.95 0.39 -9.34
C LEU A 88 18.24 -0.28 -9.80
N SER A 89 19.37 0.34 -9.50
CA SER A 89 20.73 -0.17 -9.81
C SER A 89 21.69 0.16 -8.67
N GLY A 90 22.67 -0.72 -8.44
CA GLY A 90 23.77 -0.49 -7.48
C GLY A 90 24.02 -1.70 -6.57
N HIS A 91 25.30 -1.89 -6.21
CA HIS A 91 25.76 -3.03 -5.40
C HIS A 91 25.71 -2.77 -3.88
N SER A 92 25.13 -1.66 -3.44
CA SER A 92 25.04 -1.30 -2.02
C SER A 92 23.77 -1.79 -1.33
N TYR A 93 22.91 -2.52 -2.06
CA TYR A 93 21.69 -3.14 -1.54
C TYR A 93 21.43 -4.49 -2.23
N TYR A 94 20.62 -5.30 -1.59
CA TYR A 94 20.10 -6.54 -2.14
C TYR A 94 18.58 -6.48 -2.21
N HIS A 95 18.02 -7.17 -3.17
CA HIS A 95 16.59 -7.35 -3.29
C HIS A 95 16.25 -8.80 -3.60
N ALA A 96 15.11 -9.25 -3.10
CA ALA A 96 14.49 -10.50 -3.48
C ALA A 96 13.05 -10.26 -3.91
N VAL A 97 12.57 -11.07 -4.83
CA VAL A 97 11.18 -11.01 -5.30
C VAL A 97 10.60 -12.42 -5.30
N SER A 98 9.38 -12.53 -4.84
CA SER A 98 8.60 -13.77 -4.89
C SER A 98 7.16 -13.46 -5.30
N LEU A 99 6.54 -14.39 -6.02
CA LEU A 99 5.13 -14.35 -6.43
C LEU A 99 4.46 -15.65 -6.01
N VAL A 100 3.32 -15.54 -5.34
CA VAL A 100 2.43 -16.67 -5.04
C VAL A 100 1.10 -16.52 -5.76
N LYS A 101 0.48 -17.64 -6.13
CA LYS A 101 -0.82 -17.71 -6.77
C LYS A 101 -1.83 -18.39 -5.84
N ASN A 102 -3.12 -18.40 -6.24
CA ASN A 102 -4.20 -19.03 -5.50
C ASN A 102 -4.35 -18.48 -4.07
N LEU A 103 -4.22 -17.15 -3.95
CA LEU A 103 -4.27 -16.46 -2.68
C LEU A 103 -5.61 -16.65 -1.95
N SER A 104 -6.72 -16.79 -2.72
CA SER A 104 -8.07 -16.98 -2.18
C SER A 104 -8.29 -18.34 -1.53
N GLU A 105 -7.52 -19.37 -1.88
CA GLU A 105 -7.65 -20.71 -1.31
C GLU A 105 -7.22 -20.72 0.16
N ASN A 106 -6.04 -20.18 0.47
CA ASN A 106 -5.53 -20.07 1.83
C ASN A 106 -4.54 -18.90 1.95
N PRO A 107 -5.01 -17.69 2.29
CA PRO A 107 -4.17 -16.50 2.37
C PRO A 107 -3.02 -16.61 3.39
N TYR A 108 -3.24 -17.33 4.49
CA TYR A 108 -2.21 -17.56 5.51
C TYR A 108 -1.05 -18.39 4.97
N VAL A 109 -1.35 -19.53 4.34
CA VAL A 109 -0.33 -20.40 3.72
C VAL A 109 0.37 -19.66 2.57
N ALA A 110 -0.38 -18.90 1.79
CA ALA A 110 0.20 -18.05 0.74
C ALA A 110 1.18 -17.02 1.31
N GLY A 111 0.87 -16.41 2.47
CA GLY A 111 1.78 -15.52 3.19
C GLY A 111 3.08 -16.19 3.62
N HIS A 112 2.99 -17.41 4.16
CA HIS A 112 4.13 -18.26 4.49
C HIS A 112 5.01 -18.52 3.26
N HIS A 113 4.42 -19.02 2.17
CA HIS A 113 5.15 -19.34 0.94
C HIS A 113 5.80 -18.10 0.33
N LEU A 114 5.11 -16.94 0.38
CA LEU A 114 5.65 -15.68 -0.10
C LEU A 114 6.90 -15.27 0.70
N ALA A 115 6.84 -15.38 2.04
CA ALA A 115 7.95 -15.04 2.92
C ALA A 115 9.16 -15.96 2.70
N TRP A 116 8.96 -17.27 2.66
CA TRP A 116 10.04 -18.21 2.38
C TRP A 116 10.64 -18.00 1.00
N GLY A 117 9.83 -17.83 -0.05
CA GLY A 117 10.32 -17.54 -1.39
C GLY A 117 11.16 -16.25 -1.48
N LEU A 118 10.86 -15.24 -0.63
CA LEU A 118 11.70 -14.04 -0.50
C LEU A 118 13.03 -14.33 0.18
N LEU A 119 13.03 -15.14 1.23
CA LEU A 119 14.26 -15.52 1.96
C LEU A 119 15.18 -16.37 1.07
N ASP A 120 14.65 -17.40 0.44
CA ASP A 120 15.39 -18.26 -0.49
C ASP A 120 15.97 -17.47 -1.67
N SER A 121 15.17 -16.55 -2.25
CA SER A 121 15.62 -15.67 -3.33
C SER A 121 16.71 -14.68 -2.90
N LEU A 122 16.71 -14.27 -1.62
CA LEU A 122 17.78 -13.43 -1.06
C LEU A 122 19.06 -14.25 -0.85
N GLU A 123 18.94 -15.42 -0.25
CA GLU A 123 20.09 -16.32 0.02
C GLU A 123 20.81 -16.71 -1.27
N ALA A 124 20.07 -16.98 -2.35
CA ALA A 124 20.67 -17.29 -3.66
C ALA A 124 21.50 -16.13 -4.26
N LYS A 125 21.33 -14.91 -3.77
CA LYS A 125 22.03 -13.72 -4.28
C LYS A 125 23.21 -13.26 -3.44
N THR A 126 23.42 -13.85 -2.27
CA THR A 126 24.43 -13.39 -1.34
C THR A 126 25.15 -14.55 -0.64
N GLU A 127 26.48 -14.49 -0.61
CA GLU A 127 27.31 -15.40 0.18
C GLU A 127 27.36 -14.99 1.66
N LYS A 128 26.87 -13.79 2.02
CA LYS A 128 26.81 -13.31 3.39
C LYS A 128 25.65 -13.97 4.12
N LYS A 129 25.95 -14.76 5.15
CA LYS A 129 24.95 -15.44 5.99
C LYS A 129 24.03 -14.48 6.78
N GLU A 130 24.47 -13.26 7.06
CA GLU A 130 23.74 -12.28 7.86
C GLU A 130 23.70 -10.91 7.18
N ILE A 131 22.79 -10.74 6.21
CA ILE A 131 22.46 -9.42 5.67
C ILE A 131 21.24 -8.86 6.40
N GLN A 132 21.35 -7.59 6.82
CA GLN A 132 20.25 -6.91 7.48
C GLN A 132 19.08 -6.69 6.50
N LYS A 133 18.00 -7.45 6.73
CA LYS A 133 16.72 -7.26 6.03
C LYS A 133 16.05 -6.00 6.55
N LYS A 134 15.49 -5.17 5.67
CA LYS A 134 15.01 -3.82 6.03
C LYS A 134 13.51 -3.63 5.86
N LEU A 135 12.94 -4.12 4.76
CA LEU A 135 11.54 -3.90 4.41
C LEU A 135 11.07 -4.94 3.42
N VAL A 136 9.87 -5.45 3.60
CA VAL A 136 9.11 -6.17 2.57
C VAL A 136 7.95 -5.30 2.09
N LEU A 137 7.89 -5.03 0.78
CA LEU A 137 6.70 -4.51 0.12
C LEU A 137 5.88 -5.69 -0.40
N VAL A 138 4.59 -5.74 -0.05
CA VAL A 138 3.67 -6.81 -0.45
C VAL A 138 2.46 -6.22 -1.14
N PHE A 139 2.17 -6.71 -2.34
CA PHE A 139 0.96 -6.36 -3.06
C PHE A 139 0.15 -7.64 -3.31
N GLY A 140 -1.11 -7.64 -2.90
CA GLY A 140 -2.05 -8.75 -3.09
C GLY A 140 -3.23 -8.35 -3.95
N SER A 141 -3.82 -9.30 -4.67
CA SER A 141 -5.08 -9.10 -5.39
C SER A 141 -6.27 -8.99 -4.43
N ASP A 142 -7.37 -8.35 -4.85
CA ASP A 142 -8.60 -8.20 -4.05
C ASP A 142 -9.56 -9.41 -4.24
N SER A 143 -9.00 -10.61 -4.37
CA SER A 143 -9.76 -11.86 -4.63
C SER A 143 -10.31 -12.53 -3.36
N PHE A 144 -9.96 -12.04 -2.16
CA PHE A 144 -10.28 -12.69 -0.88
C PHE A 144 -10.65 -11.69 0.21
N ILE A 145 -11.39 -12.15 1.23
CA ILE A 145 -11.89 -11.30 2.34
C ILE A 145 -10.87 -11.23 3.49
N GLN A 146 -10.17 -12.33 3.78
CA GLN A 146 -9.32 -12.49 4.96
C GLN A 146 -7.91 -11.90 4.76
N LYS A 147 -7.81 -10.62 4.43
CA LYS A 147 -6.55 -9.94 4.11
C LYS A 147 -5.54 -9.92 5.26
N THR A 148 -6.03 -9.96 6.49
CA THR A 148 -5.21 -10.09 7.71
C THR A 148 -4.44 -11.41 7.75
N GLU A 149 -4.97 -12.48 7.18
CA GLU A 149 -4.34 -13.81 7.18
C GLU A 149 -3.09 -13.85 6.30
N LEU A 150 -3.10 -13.15 5.15
CA LEU A 150 -1.89 -12.99 4.34
C LEU A 150 -0.76 -12.32 5.14
N LEU A 151 -1.08 -11.25 5.84
CA LEU A 151 -0.11 -10.53 6.69
C LEU A 151 0.37 -11.42 7.85
N ARG A 152 -0.53 -12.16 8.50
CA ARG A 152 -0.18 -13.07 9.59
C ARG A 152 0.80 -14.16 9.15
N GLY A 153 0.56 -14.78 7.98
CA GLY A 153 1.47 -15.76 7.41
C GLY A 153 2.87 -15.18 7.13
N LEU A 154 2.96 -13.96 6.61
CA LEU A 154 4.22 -13.26 6.42
C LEU A 154 4.94 -12.99 7.76
N GLN A 155 4.19 -12.50 8.76
CA GLN A 155 4.73 -12.13 10.07
C GLN A 155 5.25 -13.34 10.86
N GLU A 156 4.66 -14.51 10.67
CA GLU A 156 5.11 -15.73 11.35
C GLU A 156 6.50 -16.17 10.88
N VAL A 157 6.80 -15.98 9.61
CA VAL A 157 8.12 -16.32 9.03
C VAL A 157 9.15 -15.20 9.24
N LEU A 158 8.75 -13.95 9.01
CA LEU A 158 9.66 -12.79 9.03
C LEU A 158 9.83 -12.18 10.43
N GLY A 159 8.90 -12.48 11.34
CA GLY A 159 8.78 -11.87 12.65
C GLY A 159 7.69 -10.80 12.69
N VAL A 160 6.90 -10.77 13.77
CA VAL A 160 5.75 -9.86 13.96
C VAL A 160 6.11 -8.38 13.82
N ARG A 161 7.32 -8.00 14.27
CA ARG A 161 7.81 -6.62 14.21
C ARG A 161 8.66 -6.32 12.97
N PHE A 162 8.80 -7.28 12.06
CA PHE A 162 9.50 -7.03 10.80
C PHE A 162 8.69 -6.03 9.95
N PRO A 163 9.34 -5.02 9.35
CA PRO A 163 8.65 -4.03 8.53
C PRO A 163 8.05 -4.66 7.27
N ILE A 164 6.72 -4.77 7.24
CA ILE A 164 5.94 -5.23 6.10
C ILE A 164 5.01 -4.09 5.72
N ALA A 165 5.05 -3.68 4.45
CA ALA A 165 4.18 -2.65 3.93
C ALA A 165 3.68 -3.02 2.54
N GLY A 166 2.67 -2.32 2.08
CA GLY A 166 2.11 -2.60 0.76
C GLY A 166 0.62 -2.38 0.71
N GLY A 167 -0.07 -3.13 -0.12
CA GLY A 167 -1.52 -2.97 -0.21
C GLY A 167 -2.21 -3.99 -1.09
N ILE A 168 -3.54 -3.93 -1.04
CA ILE A 168 -4.41 -4.76 -1.86
C ILE A 168 -4.78 -3.97 -3.12
N VAL A 169 -4.37 -4.49 -4.26
CA VAL A 169 -4.67 -3.87 -5.55
C VAL A 169 -6.05 -4.27 -6.03
N SER A 170 -6.78 -3.31 -6.57
CA SER A 170 -8.13 -3.52 -7.07
C SER A 170 -8.36 -2.75 -8.36
N SER A 171 -9.39 -3.13 -9.09
CA SER A 171 -9.93 -2.40 -10.23
C SER A 171 -11.28 -1.76 -9.87
N ASP A 172 -11.75 -0.86 -10.72
CA ASP A 172 -13.12 -0.30 -10.62
C ASP A 172 -14.18 -1.28 -11.18
N SER A 173 -13.76 -2.41 -11.72
CA SER A 173 -14.63 -3.39 -12.40
C SER A 173 -14.35 -4.80 -11.95
N SER A 174 -15.40 -5.53 -11.57
CA SER A 174 -15.33 -6.97 -11.31
C SER A 174 -15.02 -7.80 -12.57
N LEU A 175 -15.33 -7.27 -13.76
CA LEU A 175 -15.09 -7.94 -15.05
C LEU A 175 -13.61 -7.91 -15.45
N ASN A 176 -12.85 -6.95 -14.94
CA ASN A 176 -11.42 -6.83 -15.21
C ASN A 176 -10.64 -6.65 -13.89
N PRO A 177 -10.49 -7.72 -13.10
CA PRO A 177 -9.78 -7.66 -11.83
C PRO A 177 -8.32 -7.22 -12.01
N ALA A 178 -7.80 -6.51 -11.02
CA ALA A 178 -6.40 -6.10 -11.00
C ALA A 178 -5.48 -7.33 -10.99
N GLU A 179 -4.37 -7.22 -11.68
CA GLU A 179 -3.39 -8.29 -11.89
C GLU A 179 -2.02 -7.86 -11.36
N LEU A 180 -1.23 -8.84 -10.93
CA LEU A 180 0.14 -8.68 -10.44
C LEU A 180 1.06 -9.58 -11.26
N SER A 181 2.29 -9.14 -11.50
CA SER A 181 3.28 -10.03 -12.15
C SER A 181 4.68 -9.86 -11.59
N PHE A 182 5.41 -10.96 -11.68
CA PHE A 182 6.87 -10.98 -11.55
C PHE A 182 7.45 -11.66 -12.80
N ASN A 183 8.26 -10.92 -13.54
CA ASN A 183 8.73 -11.30 -14.86
C ASN A 183 7.57 -11.63 -15.82
N ARG A 184 7.50 -12.87 -16.33
CA ARG A 184 6.39 -13.33 -17.19
C ARG A 184 5.30 -14.09 -16.46
N GLN A 185 5.45 -14.29 -15.17
CA GLN A 185 4.40 -14.92 -14.38
C GLN A 185 3.44 -13.86 -13.86
N SER A 186 2.15 -14.03 -14.10
CA SER A 186 1.13 -13.13 -13.60
C SER A 186 0.00 -13.88 -12.87
N SER A 187 -0.75 -13.15 -12.05
CA SER A 187 -1.91 -13.66 -11.34
C SER A 187 -2.91 -12.55 -11.04
N LYS A 188 -4.19 -12.87 -11.19
CA LYS A 188 -5.34 -12.09 -10.71
C LYS A 188 -5.81 -12.55 -9.33
N ASP A 189 -5.31 -13.69 -8.89
CA ASP A 189 -5.49 -14.25 -7.54
C ASP A 189 -4.13 -14.64 -6.99
N GLY A 190 -3.38 -13.64 -6.49
CA GLY A 190 -2.02 -13.85 -6.02
C GLY A 190 -1.48 -12.69 -5.21
N ALA A 191 -0.25 -12.84 -4.74
CA ALA A 191 0.51 -11.78 -4.11
C ALA A 191 1.96 -11.77 -4.59
N VAL A 192 2.53 -10.57 -4.72
CA VAL A 192 3.96 -10.37 -5.01
C VAL A 192 4.60 -9.64 -3.84
N GLY A 193 5.78 -10.12 -3.42
CA GLY A 193 6.62 -9.51 -2.40
C GLY A 193 7.94 -9.02 -2.99
N ILE A 194 8.43 -7.91 -2.47
CA ILE A 194 9.76 -7.35 -2.78
C ILE A 194 10.45 -7.10 -1.44
N LEU A 195 11.51 -7.87 -1.16
CA LEU A 195 12.35 -7.70 0.03
C LEU A 195 13.55 -6.82 -0.32
N PHE A 196 13.79 -5.81 0.51
CA PHE A 196 14.97 -4.96 0.48
C PHE A 196 15.88 -5.30 1.66
N ALA A 197 17.17 -5.49 1.40
CA ALA A 197 18.18 -5.80 2.38
C ALA A 197 19.51 -5.09 2.08
N GLY A 198 20.35 -4.91 3.09
CA GLY A 198 21.69 -4.32 2.97
C GLY A 198 22.08 -3.55 4.22
N ASP A 199 23.34 -3.70 4.64
CA ASP A 199 23.84 -3.09 5.88
C ASP A 199 23.91 -1.56 5.77
N ASN A 200 24.25 -1.06 4.58
CA ASN A 200 24.31 0.38 4.29
C ASN A 200 22.96 0.97 3.84
N LEU A 201 21.94 0.14 3.63
CA LEU A 201 20.62 0.59 3.25
C LEU A 201 19.88 1.16 4.48
N VAL A 202 19.44 2.40 4.38
CA VAL A 202 18.60 3.04 5.39
C VAL A 202 17.22 3.28 4.80
N ILE A 203 16.22 2.69 5.45
CA ILE A 203 14.82 2.88 5.07
C ILE A 203 14.07 3.41 6.28
N GLY A 204 13.51 4.61 6.13
CA GLY A 204 12.56 5.13 7.09
C GLY A 204 11.14 4.92 6.60
N ILE A 205 10.23 4.57 7.51
CA ILE A 205 8.82 4.40 7.20
C ILE A 205 7.95 5.28 8.08
N GLY A 206 6.87 5.77 7.49
CA GLY A 206 5.78 6.45 8.17
C GLY A 206 4.45 5.90 7.68
N SER A 207 3.45 5.99 8.56
CA SER A 207 2.08 5.58 8.30
C SER A 207 1.11 6.50 9.04
N GLY A 208 -0.09 6.69 8.48
CA GLY A 208 -1.18 7.43 9.09
C GLY A 208 -2.44 7.32 8.24
N HIS A 209 -3.59 7.66 8.79
CA HIS A 209 -4.83 7.66 8.02
C HIS A 209 -5.48 9.05 7.92
N GLY A 210 -5.52 9.82 9.00
CA GLY A 210 -6.08 11.18 9.01
C GLY A 210 -7.59 11.23 9.26
N TRP A 211 -8.26 10.11 9.56
CA TRP A 211 -9.62 10.12 10.09
C TRP A 211 -9.58 10.40 11.58
N ILE A 212 -10.39 11.34 12.03
CA ILE A 212 -10.42 11.84 13.41
C ILE A 212 -11.54 11.12 14.18
N PRO A 213 -11.31 10.61 15.41
CA PRO A 213 -12.34 10.00 16.23
C PRO A 213 -13.50 10.95 16.52
N LEU A 214 -14.73 10.47 16.31
CA LEU A 214 -15.98 11.19 16.57
C LEU A 214 -16.83 10.39 17.58
N GLY A 215 -17.30 11.05 18.61
CA GLY A 215 -18.17 10.43 19.63
C GLY A 215 -17.42 9.48 20.59
N LEU A 216 -18.17 8.66 21.31
CA LEU A 216 -17.65 7.72 22.29
C LEU A 216 -17.40 6.33 21.68
N PRO A 217 -16.36 5.61 22.14
CA PRO A 217 -16.13 4.23 21.70
C PRO A 217 -17.27 3.32 22.16
N LYS A 218 -17.57 2.30 21.34
CA LYS A 218 -18.54 1.25 21.59
C LYS A 218 -17.90 -0.11 21.46
N LYS A 219 -18.20 -1.02 22.38
CA LYS A 219 -17.68 -2.38 22.31
C LYS A 219 -18.43 -3.20 21.26
N ILE A 220 -17.73 -3.87 20.38
CA ILE A 220 -18.30 -4.86 19.46
C ILE A 220 -18.66 -6.09 20.28
N LYS A 221 -19.95 -6.27 20.60
CA LYS A 221 -20.44 -7.41 21.36
C LYS A 221 -20.71 -8.63 20.51
N LYS A 222 -21.08 -8.40 19.23
CA LYS A 222 -21.36 -9.48 18.29
C LYS A 222 -20.90 -9.14 16.89
N ALA A 223 -20.03 -9.98 16.35
CA ALA A 223 -19.54 -9.87 14.99
C ALA A 223 -19.25 -11.26 14.39
N GLU A 224 -19.33 -11.35 13.07
CA GLU A 224 -18.98 -12.53 12.30
C GLU A 224 -18.24 -12.11 11.03
N ARG A 225 -16.97 -12.51 10.89
CA ARG A 225 -16.09 -12.12 9.78
C ARG A 225 -16.01 -10.59 9.63
N ASN A 226 -16.70 -10.02 8.65
CA ASN A 226 -16.74 -8.58 8.38
C ASN A 226 -18.12 -7.95 8.66
N ARG A 227 -18.98 -8.67 9.38
CA ARG A 227 -20.31 -8.25 9.78
C ARG A 227 -20.33 -7.88 11.25
N ILE A 228 -20.67 -6.63 11.58
CA ILE A 228 -20.93 -6.17 12.94
C ILE A 228 -22.43 -6.17 13.18
N GLN A 229 -22.86 -6.87 14.21
CA GLN A 229 -24.28 -7.03 14.55
C GLN A 229 -24.69 -6.19 15.75
N ASP A 230 -23.77 -6.00 16.71
CA ASP A 230 -24.05 -5.32 17.98
C ASP A 230 -22.87 -4.45 18.43
N LEU A 231 -23.20 -3.20 18.80
CA LEU A 231 -22.29 -2.21 19.39
C LEU A 231 -22.91 -1.73 20.72
N ASP A 232 -22.49 -2.28 21.87
CA ASP A 232 -23.03 -1.96 23.20
C ASP A 232 -24.56 -2.04 23.27
N ASP A 233 -25.15 -3.18 22.89
CA ASP A 233 -26.59 -3.48 22.92
C ASP A 233 -27.42 -2.61 21.95
N MET A 234 -26.78 -2.04 20.92
CA MET A 234 -27.48 -1.37 19.84
C MET A 234 -27.00 -1.83 18.46
N SER A 235 -27.88 -1.75 17.47
CA SER A 235 -27.44 -2.04 16.10
C SER A 235 -26.52 -0.95 15.57
N PRO A 236 -25.53 -1.31 14.72
CA PRO A 236 -24.65 -0.34 14.07
C PRO A 236 -25.40 0.78 13.33
N LEU A 237 -26.52 0.47 12.69
CA LEU A 237 -27.35 1.48 12.04
C LEU A 237 -27.87 2.54 13.04
N LYS A 238 -28.37 2.12 14.22
CA LYS A 238 -28.79 3.05 15.27
C LYS A 238 -27.63 3.90 15.76
N TYR A 239 -26.44 3.32 15.92
CA TYR A 239 -25.24 4.04 16.32
C TYR A 239 -24.90 5.15 15.29
N TYR A 240 -24.90 4.84 14.01
CA TYR A 240 -24.67 5.84 12.96
C TYR A 240 -25.72 6.95 12.96
N MET A 241 -27.01 6.60 13.10
CA MET A 241 -28.11 7.56 13.14
C MET A 241 -28.07 8.55 14.32
N GLN A 242 -27.40 8.18 15.43
CA GLN A 242 -27.18 9.09 16.55
C GLN A 242 -26.30 10.29 16.20
N TYR A 243 -25.32 10.09 15.29
CA TYR A 243 -24.36 11.12 14.90
C TYR A 243 -24.74 11.82 13.58
N LEU A 244 -25.27 11.08 12.63
CA LEU A 244 -25.57 11.59 11.29
C LEU A 244 -27.00 12.11 11.14
N GLY A 245 -27.88 11.83 12.13
CA GLY A 245 -29.27 12.22 12.11
C GLY A 245 -30.18 11.22 11.40
N LYS A 246 -31.51 11.35 11.67
CA LYS A 246 -32.53 10.41 11.15
C LYS A 246 -32.94 10.69 9.71
N HIS A 247 -32.49 11.78 9.12
CA HIS A 247 -32.88 12.21 7.77
C HIS A 247 -32.05 11.57 6.67
N ILE A 248 -30.91 10.91 7.03
CA ILE A 248 -30.06 10.22 6.08
C ILE A 248 -30.55 8.78 5.96
N ASP A 249 -31.05 8.39 4.78
CA ASP A 249 -31.44 7.00 4.52
C ASP A 249 -30.23 6.14 4.21
N LEU A 250 -29.51 5.71 5.24
CA LEU A 250 -28.34 4.86 5.15
C LEU A 250 -28.60 3.48 4.53
N ARG A 251 -29.83 3.15 4.16
CA ARG A 251 -30.18 1.87 3.51
C ARG A 251 -30.33 1.99 2.01
N ASN A 252 -30.80 3.14 1.53
CA ASN A 252 -31.17 3.37 0.13
C ASN A 252 -30.27 4.36 -0.60
N GLU A 253 -29.55 5.23 0.14
CA GLU A 253 -28.58 6.14 -0.46
C GLU A 253 -27.28 5.43 -0.79
N ASP A 254 -26.47 6.03 -1.65
CA ASP A 254 -25.11 5.58 -1.89
C ASP A 254 -24.28 5.72 -0.61
N ILE A 255 -24.36 4.70 0.24
CA ILE A 255 -23.64 4.63 1.52
C ILE A 255 -22.12 4.82 1.32
N THR A 256 -21.60 4.56 0.14
CA THR A 256 -20.15 4.61 -0.15
C THR A 256 -19.60 6.01 0.14
N SER A 257 -20.29 7.06 -0.29
CA SER A 257 -19.88 8.46 -0.06
C SER A 257 -19.91 8.83 1.42
N ILE A 258 -20.96 8.40 2.14
CA ILE A 258 -21.09 8.64 3.58
C ILE A 258 -20.05 7.84 4.35
N ALA A 259 -19.86 6.57 3.99
CA ALA A 259 -18.91 5.66 4.60
C ALA A 259 -17.47 6.15 4.47
N THR A 260 -17.11 6.73 3.32
CA THR A 260 -15.76 7.29 3.10
C THR A 260 -15.48 8.45 4.05
N ILE A 261 -16.48 9.28 4.33
CA ILE A 261 -16.35 10.41 5.29
C ILE A 261 -16.43 9.91 6.73
N TYR A 262 -17.34 8.98 7.03
CA TYR A 262 -17.65 8.50 8.39
C TYR A 262 -17.46 6.99 8.53
N PRO A 263 -16.22 6.48 8.44
CA PRO A 263 -15.95 5.06 8.70
C PRO A 263 -15.93 4.71 10.18
N LEU A 264 -15.78 3.42 10.50
CA LEU A 264 -15.49 2.95 11.84
C LEU A 264 -13.99 2.86 12.07
N GLY A 265 -13.48 3.45 13.14
CA GLY A 265 -12.16 3.19 13.69
C GLY A 265 -12.24 2.05 14.70
N LEU A 266 -11.48 0.99 14.49
CA LEU A 266 -11.32 -0.10 15.43
C LEU A 266 -10.06 0.13 16.25
N GLU A 267 -10.20 0.24 17.56
CA GLU A 267 -9.08 0.49 18.46
C GLU A 267 -8.20 -0.76 18.56
N VAL A 268 -6.93 -0.62 18.25
CA VAL A 268 -5.92 -1.69 18.32
C VAL A 268 -5.05 -1.50 19.55
N GLU A 269 -4.62 -0.27 19.77
CA GLU A 269 -3.92 0.19 20.96
C GLU A 269 -4.63 1.46 21.47
N LYS A 270 -4.37 1.86 22.70
CA LYS A 270 -5.00 3.06 23.27
C LYS A 270 -4.84 4.26 22.31
N ASP A 271 -5.96 4.84 21.91
CA ASP A 271 -6.05 5.98 20.99
C ASP A 271 -5.45 5.74 19.57
N SER A 272 -5.16 4.48 19.22
CA SER A 272 -4.65 4.09 17.90
C SER A 272 -5.66 3.19 17.17
N TYR A 273 -6.07 3.60 15.99
CA TYR A 273 -7.18 3.00 15.26
C TYR A 273 -6.76 2.46 13.90
N ILE A 274 -7.36 1.34 13.50
CA ILE A 274 -7.43 0.90 12.10
C ILE A 274 -8.82 1.22 11.57
N VAL A 275 -8.89 1.74 10.35
CA VAL A 275 -10.15 2.19 9.76
C VAL A 275 -10.84 1.04 9.01
N ARG A 276 -12.18 0.98 9.09
CA ARG A 276 -13.03 0.05 8.33
C ARG A 276 -14.18 0.81 7.69
N PHE A 277 -14.32 0.68 6.38
CA PHE A 277 -15.36 1.38 5.63
C PHE A 277 -16.62 0.52 5.51
N PRO A 278 -17.79 1.06 5.92
CA PRO A 278 -19.09 0.44 5.65
C PRO A 278 -19.30 0.16 4.17
N LYS A 279 -19.81 -1.03 3.85
CA LYS A 279 -20.26 -1.39 2.51
C LYS A 279 -21.77 -1.21 2.35
N PHE A 280 -22.53 -1.69 3.30
CA PHE A 280 -23.98 -1.53 3.37
C PHE A 280 -24.50 -1.88 4.77
N PHE A 281 -25.72 -1.41 5.08
CA PHE A 281 -26.48 -1.83 6.23
C PHE A 281 -27.52 -2.88 5.83
N GLU A 282 -27.62 -3.94 6.60
CA GLU A 282 -28.62 -4.97 6.42
C GLU A 282 -29.98 -4.53 6.99
N PRO A 283 -31.12 -5.15 6.59
CA PRO A 283 -32.44 -4.82 7.10
C PRO A 283 -32.56 -4.84 8.63
N GLY A 284 -31.82 -5.73 9.32
CA GLY A 284 -31.76 -5.81 10.78
C GLY A 284 -30.88 -4.75 11.46
N GLY A 285 -30.23 -3.87 10.68
CA GLY A 285 -29.37 -2.81 11.19
C GLY A 285 -27.94 -3.22 11.46
N SER A 286 -27.54 -4.46 11.13
CA SER A 286 -26.14 -4.88 11.09
C SER A 286 -25.41 -4.14 9.97
N ILE A 287 -24.07 -4.03 10.09
CA ILE A 287 -23.25 -3.38 9.08
C ILE A 287 -22.23 -4.38 8.53
N ILE A 288 -22.08 -4.38 7.22
CA ILE A 288 -20.98 -5.07 6.54
C ILE A 288 -19.88 -4.05 6.26
N VAL A 289 -18.67 -4.34 6.71
CA VAL A 289 -17.48 -3.52 6.46
C VAL A 289 -16.55 -4.21 5.45
N ASP A 290 -15.55 -3.49 4.99
CA ASP A 290 -14.65 -3.93 3.92
C ASP A 290 -13.63 -5.01 4.33
N SER A 291 -13.47 -5.29 5.61
CA SER A 291 -12.55 -6.32 6.10
C SER A 291 -12.97 -6.89 7.47
N GLN A 292 -12.25 -7.90 7.91
CA GLN A 292 -12.51 -8.63 9.13
C GLN A 292 -12.51 -7.72 10.37
N VAL A 293 -13.41 -8.03 11.30
CA VAL A 293 -13.58 -7.42 12.63
C VAL A 293 -13.57 -8.50 13.70
N VAL A 294 -13.23 -8.11 14.92
CA VAL A 294 -13.12 -9.05 16.05
C VAL A 294 -14.05 -8.59 17.18
N GLU A 295 -14.74 -9.55 17.79
CA GLU A 295 -15.55 -9.29 18.98
C GLU A 295 -14.68 -8.80 20.15
N ASN A 296 -15.28 -8.07 21.05
CA ASN A 296 -14.66 -7.42 22.21
C ASN A 296 -13.71 -6.24 21.90
N GLN A 297 -13.48 -5.93 20.62
CA GLN A 297 -12.75 -4.72 20.21
C GLN A 297 -13.64 -3.49 20.36
N HIS A 298 -13.06 -2.33 20.67
CA HIS A 298 -13.78 -1.07 20.66
C HIS A 298 -13.82 -0.49 19.24
N ALA A 299 -15.02 -0.05 18.86
CA ALA A 299 -15.25 0.65 17.60
C ALA A 299 -15.70 2.09 17.89
N ARG A 300 -15.29 3.01 17.05
CA ARG A 300 -15.64 4.43 17.17
C ARG A 300 -15.97 4.99 15.79
N LEU A 301 -16.99 5.84 15.71
CA LEU A 301 -17.21 6.59 14.49
C LEU A 301 -16.03 7.54 14.26
N MET A 302 -15.56 7.59 13.04
CA MET A 302 -14.47 8.49 12.63
C MET A 302 -15.01 9.52 11.64
N MET A 303 -14.26 10.60 11.43
CA MET A 303 -14.58 11.63 10.43
C MET A 303 -13.35 11.98 9.61
N GLY A 304 -13.45 11.84 8.29
CA GLY A 304 -12.42 12.24 7.32
C GLY A 304 -12.69 13.64 6.79
N THR A 305 -11.66 14.47 6.80
CA THR A 305 -11.70 15.81 6.16
C THR A 305 -10.45 15.99 5.30
N ARG A 306 -10.55 16.79 4.23
CA ARG A 306 -9.37 17.11 3.38
C ARG A 306 -8.21 17.63 4.21
N LYS A 307 -8.46 18.54 5.14
CA LYS A 307 -7.43 19.12 6.00
C LYS A 307 -6.73 18.04 6.84
N ALA A 308 -7.47 17.21 7.53
CA ALA A 308 -6.90 16.16 8.39
C ALA A 308 -6.11 15.10 7.58
N LEU A 309 -6.59 14.74 6.39
CA LEU A 309 -5.86 13.84 5.49
C LEU A 309 -4.52 14.44 5.05
N LEU A 310 -4.50 15.72 4.65
CA LEU A 310 -3.27 16.40 4.24
C LEU A 310 -2.27 16.54 5.41
N GLU A 311 -2.75 16.87 6.61
CA GLU A 311 -1.93 16.92 7.83
C GLU A 311 -1.33 15.54 8.17
N ALA A 312 -2.12 14.46 8.03
CA ALA A 312 -1.62 13.11 8.22
C ALA A 312 -0.53 12.76 7.21
N SER A 313 -0.67 13.17 5.94
CA SER A 313 0.35 12.95 4.92
C SER A 313 1.65 13.68 5.24
N GLU A 314 1.56 14.92 5.76
CA GLU A 314 2.73 15.70 6.17
C GLU A 314 3.45 15.04 7.36
N LYS A 315 2.72 14.56 8.36
CA LYS A 315 3.27 13.81 9.50
C LYS A 315 3.92 12.50 9.03
N THR A 316 3.26 11.80 8.11
CA THR A 316 3.73 10.50 7.58
C THR A 316 5.07 10.63 6.86
N ILE A 317 5.23 11.61 5.95
CA ILE A 317 6.52 11.83 5.28
C ILE A 317 7.59 12.31 6.26
N SER A 318 7.26 13.18 7.20
CA SER A 318 8.21 13.65 8.21
C SER A 318 8.72 12.46 9.05
N LYS A 319 7.84 11.54 9.45
CA LYS A 319 8.19 10.31 10.17
C LYS A 319 9.08 9.39 9.33
N ALA A 320 8.76 9.20 8.06
CA ALA A 320 9.59 8.39 7.15
C ALA A 320 11.00 8.96 6.95
N LEU A 321 11.18 10.27 7.08
CA LEU A 321 12.49 10.91 6.93
C LEU A 321 13.36 10.88 8.19
N GLU A 322 12.79 10.69 9.39
CA GLU A 322 13.52 10.74 10.66
C GLU A 322 14.78 9.86 10.71
N PRO A 323 14.75 8.56 10.30
CA PRO A 323 15.95 7.72 10.35
C PRO A 323 17.06 8.21 9.41
N LEU A 324 16.69 8.72 8.24
CA LEU A 324 17.65 9.26 7.29
C LEU A 324 18.27 10.57 7.80
N GLN A 325 17.45 11.46 8.38
CA GLN A 325 17.90 12.73 8.95
C GLN A 325 18.86 12.52 10.12
N LYS A 326 18.58 11.54 11.03
CA LYS A 326 19.47 11.19 12.14
C LYS A 326 20.86 10.75 11.69
N GLU A 327 20.96 10.15 10.51
CA GLU A 327 22.22 9.69 9.95
C GLU A 327 22.77 10.63 8.87
N ASN A 328 22.18 11.83 8.68
CA ASN A 328 22.54 12.81 7.64
C ASN A 328 22.50 12.23 6.22
N ILE A 329 21.54 11.36 5.95
CA ILE A 329 21.38 10.68 4.65
C ILE A 329 20.33 11.40 3.82
N THR A 330 20.70 11.76 2.59
CA THR A 330 19.75 12.28 1.61
C THR A 330 18.91 11.15 1.02
N PRO A 331 17.56 11.22 1.09
CA PRO A 331 16.71 10.22 0.47
C PRO A 331 16.92 10.19 -1.05
N LYS A 332 17.12 9.01 -1.60
CA LYS A 332 17.23 8.77 -3.05
C LYS A 332 15.89 8.40 -3.67
N PHE A 333 15.04 7.74 -2.90
CA PHE A 333 13.79 7.17 -3.37
C PHE A 333 12.71 7.26 -2.31
N VAL A 334 11.50 7.59 -2.72
CA VAL A 334 10.30 7.55 -1.89
C VAL A 334 9.23 6.74 -2.60
N ILE A 335 8.69 5.76 -1.89
CA ILE A 335 7.56 4.95 -2.32
C ILE A 335 6.35 5.34 -1.48
N LEU A 336 5.26 5.73 -2.15
CA LEU A 336 3.99 6.13 -1.55
C LEU A 336 2.91 5.09 -1.87
N ILE A 337 2.26 4.56 -0.84
CA ILE A 337 1.09 3.68 -0.98
C ILE A 337 -0.04 4.29 -0.18
N ALA A 338 -1.12 4.67 -0.84
CA ALA A 338 -2.24 5.37 -0.22
C ALA A 338 -3.58 4.66 -0.46
N GLY A 339 -4.50 4.78 0.49
CA GLY A 339 -5.86 4.27 0.36
C GLY A 339 -6.66 5.02 -0.70
N ILE A 340 -7.44 4.28 -1.49
CA ILE A 340 -8.28 4.87 -2.53
C ILE A 340 -9.33 5.81 -1.94
N GLU A 341 -9.76 5.57 -0.72
CA GLU A 341 -10.72 6.37 0.02
C GLU A 341 -10.19 7.81 0.26
N ARG A 342 -8.86 7.94 0.41
CA ARG A 342 -8.22 9.28 0.48
C ARG A 342 -8.41 10.06 -0.80
N LYS A 343 -8.23 9.38 -1.95
CA LYS A 343 -8.45 9.98 -3.28
C LYS A 343 -9.90 10.48 -3.43
N GLU A 344 -10.88 9.75 -2.89
CA GLU A 344 -12.29 10.15 -2.94
C GLU A 344 -12.55 11.44 -2.13
N ILE A 345 -12.01 11.56 -0.91
CA ILE A 345 -12.14 12.77 -0.08
C ILE A 345 -11.36 13.95 -0.66
N LEU A 346 -10.13 13.71 -1.13
CA LEU A 346 -9.27 14.76 -1.68
C LEU A 346 -9.79 15.28 -3.03
N GLY A 347 -10.36 14.40 -3.85
CA GLY A 347 -10.92 14.78 -5.15
C GLY A 347 -9.89 15.51 -6.02
N ILE A 348 -10.20 16.77 -6.37
CA ILE A 348 -9.30 17.62 -7.19
C ILE A 348 -8.01 17.98 -6.47
N ASP A 349 -7.97 17.93 -5.12
CA ASP A 349 -6.82 18.25 -4.30
C ASP A 349 -5.81 17.09 -4.13
N ILE A 350 -6.00 16.00 -4.86
CA ILE A 350 -5.12 14.83 -4.80
C ILE A 350 -3.64 15.18 -5.06
N ASN A 351 -3.37 16.11 -5.96
CA ASN A 351 -2.01 16.58 -6.22
C ASN A 351 -1.46 17.42 -5.06
N THR A 352 -2.30 18.01 -4.22
CA THR A 352 -1.88 18.75 -3.02
C THR A 352 -1.22 17.78 -2.02
N GLU A 353 -1.79 16.61 -1.79
CA GLU A 353 -1.20 15.56 -0.97
C GLU A 353 0.20 15.16 -1.47
N ILE A 354 0.31 14.89 -2.77
CA ILE A 354 1.56 14.49 -3.40
C ILE A 354 2.61 15.63 -3.33
N ASN A 355 2.18 16.87 -3.52
CA ASN A 355 3.04 18.04 -3.41
C ASN A 355 3.59 18.26 -1.99
N ILE A 356 2.78 17.99 -0.95
CA ILE A 356 3.24 18.04 0.44
C ILE A 356 4.41 17.07 0.64
N ILE A 357 4.28 15.85 0.13
CA ILE A 357 5.32 14.82 0.22
C ILE A 357 6.57 15.25 -0.58
N LYS A 358 6.39 15.70 -1.82
CA LYS A 358 7.50 16.08 -2.70
C LYS A 358 8.30 17.27 -2.16
N ARG A 359 7.64 18.24 -1.51
CA ARG A 359 8.30 19.42 -0.91
C ARG A 359 9.19 19.09 0.30
N LYS A 360 8.98 17.94 0.96
CA LYS A 360 9.78 17.50 2.13
C LYS A 360 11.09 16.82 1.73
N VAL A 361 11.27 16.52 0.45
CA VAL A 361 12.46 15.82 -0.07
C VAL A 361 13.15 16.66 -1.15
N PRO A 362 14.47 16.50 -1.35
CA PRO A 362 15.18 17.16 -2.43
C PRO A 362 14.59 16.92 -3.81
N GLU A 363 14.80 17.84 -4.73
CA GLU A 363 14.37 17.71 -6.14
C GLU A 363 14.89 16.41 -6.79
N THR A 364 16.11 16.02 -6.46
CA THR A 364 16.76 14.81 -6.97
C THR A 364 16.12 13.50 -6.49
N THR A 365 15.37 13.54 -5.38
CA THR A 365 14.68 12.38 -4.83
C THR A 365 13.58 11.91 -5.78
N LYS A 366 13.64 10.64 -6.19
CA LYS A 366 12.61 10.03 -7.03
C LYS A 366 11.42 9.63 -6.16
N VAL A 367 10.21 10.01 -6.58
CA VAL A 367 8.96 9.69 -5.89
C VAL A 367 8.07 8.91 -6.84
N ILE A 368 7.62 7.74 -6.42
CA ILE A 368 6.57 6.98 -7.10
C ILE A 368 5.53 6.52 -6.10
N GLY A 369 4.36 6.18 -6.57
CA GLY A 369 3.33 5.64 -5.69
C GLY A 369 2.12 5.09 -6.42
N ILE A 370 1.20 4.57 -5.61
CA ILE A 370 0.01 3.84 -6.05
C ILE A 370 -1.12 4.05 -5.04
N TYR A 371 -2.36 4.06 -5.54
CA TYR A 371 -3.55 3.96 -4.70
C TYR A 371 -4.04 2.52 -4.64
N THR A 372 -4.31 2.03 -3.41
CA THR A 372 -4.73 0.66 -3.13
C THR A 372 -6.02 0.66 -2.30
N ARG A 373 -6.78 -0.43 -2.32
CA ARG A 373 -8.03 -0.55 -1.57
C ARG A 373 -7.81 -0.75 -0.07
N GLY A 374 -6.71 -1.30 0.32
CA GLY A 374 -6.29 -1.45 1.71
C GLY A 374 -4.77 -1.54 1.77
N GLN A 375 -4.21 -1.23 2.92
CA GLN A 375 -2.77 -1.11 3.11
C GLN A 375 -2.28 -2.04 4.20
N PHE A 376 -1.10 -2.61 4.01
CA PHE A 376 -0.29 -3.20 5.07
C PHE A 376 0.66 -2.13 5.58
N ALA A 377 0.55 -1.74 6.84
CA ALA A 377 1.37 -0.68 7.41
C ALA A 377 1.37 -0.73 8.94
N PRO A 378 2.40 -0.19 9.62
CA PRO A 378 2.35 0.03 11.07
C PRO A 378 1.25 1.06 11.42
N LEU A 379 0.87 1.13 12.70
CA LEU A 379 -0.09 2.13 13.18
C LEU A 379 0.46 3.55 13.04
N GLU A 380 -0.46 4.53 13.01
CA GLU A 380 -0.11 5.94 12.96
C GLU A 380 0.79 6.36 14.14
N GLY A 381 1.83 7.12 13.84
CA GLY A 381 2.77 7.64 14.83
C GLY A 381 3.81 6.63 15.36
N HIS A 382 3.68 5.36 15.04
CA HIS A 382 4.65 4.34 15.44
C HIS A 382 5.85 4.30 14.49
N SER A 383 7.02 3.93 15.03
CA SER A 383 8.21 3.64 14.24
C SER A 383 8.24 2.17 13.82
N GLN A 384 9.03 1.85 12.79
CA GLN A 384 9.26 0.50 12.29
C GLN A 384 9.55 -0.54 13.38
N LEU A 385 10.24 -0.14 14.47
CA LEU A 385 10.74 -1.04 15.49
C LEU A 385 9.76 -1.23 16.66
N THR A 386 8.71 -0.42 16.73
CA THR A 386 7.83 -0.35 17.90
C THR A 386 6.43 -0.92 17.65
N SER A 387 5.97 -0.99 16.41
CA SER A 387 4.64 -1.51 16.08
C SER A 387 4.70 -2.57 14.98
N PRO A 388 3.95 -3.67 15.12
CA PRO A 388 3.69 -4.56 14.00
C PRO A 388 2.96 -3.84 12.86
N SER A 389 3.03 -4.43 11.69
CA SER A 389 2.17 -4.00 10.58
C SER A 389 0.77 -4.58 10.74
N TYR A 390 -0.23 -3.81 10.38
CA TYR A 390 -1.65 -4.18 10.37
C TYR A 390 -2.23 -4.01 8.98
N TYR A 391 -3.26 -4.77 8.66
CA TYR A 391 -4.10 -4.47 7.52
C TYR A 391 -5.03 -3.31 7.87
N GLN A 392 -4.92 -2.21 7.14
CA GLN A 392 -5.64 -0.97 7.35
C GLN A 392 -6.33 -0.53 6.05
N ASN A 393 -7.39 0.28 6.18
CA ASN A 393 -8.04 0.93 5.05
C ASN A 393 -7.88 2.45 5.17
N GLY A 394 -7.83 3.14 4.05
CA GLY A 394 -7.68 4.61 4.01
C GLY A 394 -6.32 5.13 4.50
N ALA A 395 -5.38 4.26 4.89
CA ALA A 395 -4.07 4.69 5.34
C ALA A 395 -3.22 5.23 4.19
N ILE A 396 -2.24 6.05 4.55
CA ILE A 396 -1.10 6.41 3.72
C ILE A 396 0.14 5.81 4.35
N PHE A 397 0.94 5.13 3.54
CA PHE A 397 2.25 4.61 3.91
C PHE A 397 3.32 5.24 3.02
N ILE A 398 4.43 5.61 3.62
CA ILE A 398 5.58 6.17 2.92
C ILE A 398 6.85 5.45 3.39
N ALA A 399 7.63 4.96 2.42
CA ALA A 399 8.99 4.51 2.63
C ALA A 399 9.97 5.49 1.99
N ALA A 400 10.89 6.03 2.78
CA ALA A 400 12.01 6.86 2.31
C ALA A 400 13.28 6.02 2.34
N VAL A 401 13.98 5.92 1.21
CA VAL A 401 15.14 5.06 1.01
C VAL A 401 16.38 5.88 0.75
N GLY A 402 17.44 5.60 1.49
CA GLY A 402 18.76 6.19 1.31
C GLY A 402 19.87 5.17 1.56
N ILE A 403 21.11 5.57 1.32
CA ILE A 403 22.31 4.75 1.50
C ILE A 403 23.31 5.52 2.35
N LYS A 404 23.91 4.86 3.36
CA LYS A 404 25.07 5.38 4.08
C LYS A 404 26.24 5.56 3.10
N ASN A 405 26.90 6.69 3.19
CA ASN A 405 28.17 6.84 2.50
C ASN A 405 29.18 5.85 3.13
N ALA A 406 29.86 5.11 2.27
CA ALA A 406 30.91 4.21 2.72
C ALA A 406 32.12 5.00 3.20
#